data_8587cba3ed034fb1ce4198f2c25695e5
#
_entry.id   8587cba3ed034fb1ce4198f2c25695e5
#
_cell.length_a   1.000
_cell.length_b   1.000
_cell.length_c   1.000
_cell.angle_alpha   90.00
_cell.angle_beta   90.00
_cell.angle_gamma   90.00
#
_symmetry.space_group_name_H-M   'P 1'
#
loop_
_entity.id
_entity.type
_entity.pdbx_description
1 polymer ?
#
loop_
_entity_poly.entity_id
_entity_poly.type
_entity_poly.pdbx_seq_one_letter_code
_entity_poly.pdbx_strand_id
1 'polypeptide(L)'
;RQKALDTVIKNMEKSFGKGAVMKLGDNKGRRVSSTSSGSVTVDNALGVGGYPKGRIIEIYGPESSGKTTVALHAIAEVQKNGGVAAFIDAEHALDPVYAQALGVDIDNLYLSQPDHGEQGLEIAERSEEHTSELQSPNCISYAVF
;
A
#
# COMPACT_ATOMS: atom_id res chain seq x y z
N ARG A 1 -4.85 44.55 -3.80
CA ARG A 1 -4.03 43.46 -4.30
C ARG A 1 -4.72 42.11 -4.10
N GLN A 2 -5.24 41.76 -2.90
CA GLN A 2 -5.91 40.46 -2.63
C GLN A 2 -7.15 40.27 -3.52
N LYS A 3 -8.04 41.27 -3.65
CA LYS A 3 -9.25 41.19 -4.50
C LYS A 3 -8.93 40.91 -5.98
N ALA A 4 -7.83 41.45 -6.51
CA ALA A 4 -7.41 41.18 -7.89
C ALA A 4 -6.94 39.73 -8.07
N LEU A 5 -6.21 39.21 -7.10
CA LEU A 5 -5.76 37.81 -7.09
C LEU A 5 -6.94 36.85 -7.03
N ASP A 6 -7.92 37.13 -6.15
CA ASP A 6 -9.12 36.28 -6.02
C ASP A 6 -9.96 36.28 -7.31
N THR A 7 -9.97 37.38 -8.04
CA THR A 7 -10.65 37.45 -9.34
C THR A 7 -9.94 36.61 -10.41
N VAL A 8 -8.60 36.65 -10.45
CA VAL A 8 -7.80 35.87 -11.36
C VAL A 8 -7.97 34.38 -11.07
N ILE A 9 -7.90 33.98 -9.79
CA ILE A 9 -8.11 32.58 -9.38
C ILE A 9 -9.50 32.09 -9.82
N LYS A 10 -10.57 32.87 -9.56
CA LYS A 10 -11.94 32.51 -9.99
C LYS A 10 -12.07 32.37 -11.52
N ASN A 11 -11.38 33.21 -12.28
CA ASN A 11 -11.39 33.11 -13.74
C ASN A 11 -10.65 31.84 -14.21
N MET A 12 -9.53 31.49 -13.58
CA MET A 12 -8.82 30.24 -13.87
C MET A 12 -9.65 29.01 -13.50
N GLU A 13 -10.36 29.04 -12.37
CA GLU A 13 -11.26 27.95 -11.97
C GLU A 13 -12.44 27.77 -12.95
N LYS A 14 -12.94 28.87 -13.53
CA LYS A 14 -13.98 28.80 -14.59
C LYS A 14 -13.46 28.19 -15.88
N SER A 15 -12.21 28.48 -16.25
CA SER A 15 -11.63 28.01 -17.51
C SER A 15 -11.06 26.60 -17.44
N PHE A 16 -10.53 26.21 -16.29
CA PHE A 16 -9.77 24.95 -16.13
C PHE A 16 -10.36 24.01 -15.07
N GLY A 17 -11.48 24.36 -14.44
CA GLY A 17 -12.13 23.58 -13.40
C GLY A 17 -11.70 23.97 -11.98
N LYS A 18 -12.55 23.62 -10.98
CA LYS A 18 -12.27 23.88 -9.56
C LYS A 18 -10.98 23.18 -9.13
N GLY A 19 -10.09 23.91 -8.48
CA GLY A 19 -8.82 23.39 -7.98
C GLY A 19 -7.66 23.49 -8.96
N ALA A 20 -7.85 24.11 -10.16
CA ALA A 20 -6.77 24.37 -11.10
C ALA A 20 -5.66 25.24 -10.52
N VAL A 21 -6.01 26.13 -9.60
CA VAL A 21 -5.06 26.94 -8.82
C VAL A 21 -5.50 26.95 -7.37
N MET A 22 -4.60 26.55 -6.47
CA MET A 22 -4.84 26.57 -5.03
C MET A 22 -3.62 27.08 -4.28
N LYS A 23 -3.82 27.67 -3.12
CA LYS A 23 -2.69 27.99 -2.24
C LYS A 23 -2.17 26.70 -1.61
N LEU A 24 -0.86 26.51 -1.63
CA LEU A 24 -0.23 25.32 -1.04
C LEU A 24 -0.59 25.15 0.45
N GLY A 25 -0.76 26.26 1.17
CA GLY A 25 -1.17 26.27 2.59
C GLY A 25 -2.64 25.94 2.84
N ASP A 26 -3.53 26.11 1.84
CA ASP A 26 -4.95 25.75 1.95
C ASP A 26 -5.16 24.24 1.73
N ASN A 27 -4.17 23.56 1.19
CA ASN A 27 -4.09 22.13 1.11
C ASN A 27 -3.80 21.58 2.51
N LYS A 28 -4.79 21.64 3.40
CA LYS A 28 -4.79 20.83 4.63
C LYS A 28 -4.69 19.39 4.17
N GLY A 29 -3.45 18.87 4.20
CA GLY A 29 -2.99 17.70 3.50
C GLY A 29 -4.09 16.65 3.40
N ARG A 30 -4.38 16.17 2.19
CA ARG A 30 -5.13 14.95 2.02
C ARG A 30 -4.47 13.93 2.95
N ARG A 31 -5.14 13.60 4.05
CA ARG A 31 -4.66 12.54 4.93
C ARG A 31 -4.53 11.31 4.06
N VAL A 32 -3.29 10.94 3.78
CA VAL A 32 -3.00 9.72 3.04
C VAL A 32 -3.48 8.58 3.92
N SER A 33 -4.42 7.79 3.43
CA SER A 33 -4.83 6.57 4.12
C SER A 33 -3.65 5.62 4.13
N SER A 34 -3.32 5.08 5.29
CA SER A 34 -2.19 4.19 5.48
C SER A 34 -2.59 2.93 6.25
N THR A 35 -1.77 1.90 6.13
CA THR A 35 -1.84 0.68 6.93
C THR A 35 -0.57 0.61 7.77
N SER A 36 -0.70 0.32 9.07
CA SER A 36 0.45 0.18 9.94
C SER A 36 1.42 -0.88 9.41
N SER A 37 2.71 -0.64 9.59
CA SER A 37 3.76 -1.63 9.32
C SER A 37 3.88 -2.71 10.40
N GLY A 38 3.14 -2.57 11.51
CA GLY A 38 3.32 -3.37 12.72
C GLY A 38 4.44 -2.87 13.63
N SER A 39 5.17 -1.83 13.23
CA SER A 39 6.25 -1.22 14.00
C SER A 39 6.01 0.28 14.16
N VAL A 40 5.85 0.74 15.39
CA VAL A 40 5.65 2.16 15.72
C VAL A 40 6.81 3.02 15.21
N THR A 41 8.03 2.50 15.26
CA THR A 41 9.23 3.21 14.81
C THR A 41 9.20 3.42 13.28
N VAL A 42 8.83 2.38 12.53
CA VAL A 42 8.70 2.47 11.06
C VAL A 42 7.55 3.39 10.69
N ASP A 43 6.40 3.27 11.34
CA ASP A 43 5.22 4.10 11.09
C ASP A 43 5.52 5.58 11.31
N ASN A 44 6.26 5.92 12.36
CA ASN A 44 6.71 7.28 12.63
C ASN A 44 7.73 7.77 11.57
N ALA A 45 8.67 6.92 11.17
CA ALA A 45 9.67 7.27 10.16
C ALA A 45 9.06 7.54 8.78
N LEU A 46 7.99 6.82 8.42
CA LEU A 46 7.23 7.03 7.18
C LEU A 46 6.41 8.34 7.19
N GLY A 47 6.18 8.94 8.35
CA GLY A 47 5.54 10.25 8.49
C GLY A 47 4.02 10.28 8.23
N VAL A 48 3.44 9.21 7.68
CA VAL A 48 2.00 9.08 7.40
C VAL A 48 1.32 8.02 8.26
N GLY A 49 2.05 7.46 9.23
CA GLY A 49 1.54 6.47 10.17
C GLY A 49 1.46 5.05 9.62
N GLY A 50 2.29 4.72 8.64
CA GLY A 50 2.38 3.39 8.03
C GLY A 50 2.57 3.43 6.53
N TYR A 51 2.33 2.31 5.87
CA TYR A 51 2.40 2.20 4.42
C TYR A 51 1.23 2.92 3.75
N PRO A 52 1.48 3.85 2.82
CA PRO A 52 0.41 4.57 2.12
C PRO A 52 -0.38 3.61 1.22
N LYS A 53 -1.71 3.64 1.34
CA LYS A 53 -2.60 2.82 0.50
C LYS A 53 -2.59 3.28 -0.96
N GLY A 54 -2.74 2.34 -1.89
CA GLY A 54 -2.76 2.61 -3.33
C GLY A 54 -1.39 3.02 -3.88
N ARG A 55 -0.31 2.55 -3.27
CA ARG A 55 1.07 2.77 -3.70
C ARG A 55 1.83 1.44 -3.75
N ILE A 56 2.73 1.33 -4.71
CA ILE A 56 3.73 0.26 -4.74
C ILE A 56 4.83 0.65 -3.75
N ILE A 57 5.18 -0.29 -2.86
CA ILE A 57 6.21 -0.10 -1.84
C ILE A 57 7.30 -1.11 -2.09
N GLU A 58 8.49 -0.63 -2.38
CA GLU A 58 9.67 -1.45 -2.55
C GLU A 58 10.41 -1.58 -1.22
N ILE A 59 10.71 -2.83 -0.81
CA ILE A 59 11.51 -3.14 0.36
C ILE A 59 12.74 -3.90 -0.12
N TYR A 60 13.91 -3.31 0.03
CA TYR A 60 15.16 -3.89 -0.42
C TYR A 60 16.20 -3.97 0.70
N GLY A 61 17.15 -4.87 0.55
CA GLY A 61 18.23 -5.11 1.50
C GLY A 61 18.95 -6.42 1.18
N PRO A 62 20.06 -6.69 1.88
CA PRO A 62 20.80 -7.93 1.70
C PRO A 62 19.95 -9.15 2.10
N GLU A 63 20.40 -10.32 1.69
CA GLU A 63 19.81 -11.58 2.10
C GLU A 63 19.74 -11.69 3.63
N SER A 64 18.70 -12.32 4.14
CA SER A 64 18.44 -12.48 5.58
C SER A 64 18.31 -11.17 6.38
N SER A 65 18.02 -10.04 5.72
CA SER A 65 17.87 -8.73 6.38
C SER A 65 16.49 -8.51 7.01
N GLY A 66 15.55 -9.46 6.89
CA GLY A 66 14.21 -9.34 7.44
C GLY A 66 13.17 -8.74 6.50
N LYS A 67 13.43 -8.65 5.19
CA LYS A 67 12.47 -8.14 4.20
C LYS A 67 11.12 -8.86 4.28
N THR A 68 11.14 -10.20 4.26
CA THR A 68 9.94 -11.05 4.36
C THR A 68 9.25 -10.86 5.71
N THR A 69 9.99 -10.72 6.80
CA THR A 69 9.43 -10.44 8.13
C THR A 69 8.64 -9.15 8.13
N VAL A 70 9.16 -8.08 7.54
CA VAL A 70 8.48 -6.79 7.42
C VAL A 70 7.21 -6.92 6.58
N ALA A 71 7.24 -7.66 5.48
CA ALA A 71 6.08 -7.93 4.64
C ALA A 71 5.00 -8.72 5.39
N LEU A 72 5.38 -9.76 6.14
CA LEU A 72 4.45 -10.56 6.93
C LEU A 72 3.78 -9.75 8.06
N HIS A 73 4.51 -8.85 8.72
CA HIS A 73 3.90 -7.93 9.69
C HIS A 73 2.86 -7.01 9.05
N ALA A 74 3.13 -6.49 7.87
CA ALA A 74 2.17 -5.66 7.14
C ALA A 74 0.92 -6.46 6.76
N ILE A 75 1.06 -7.71 6.34
CA ILE A 75 -0.06 -8.63 6.08
C ILE A 75 -0.89 -8.82 7.35
N ALA A 76 -0.25 -9.12 8.48
CA ALA A 76 -0.94 -9.28 9.75
C ALA A 76 -1.75 -8.04 10.14
N GLU A 77 -1.20 -6.85 9.95
CA GLU A 77 -1.90 -5.59 10.24
C GLU A 77 -3.09 -5.35 9.29
N VAL A 78 -2.98 -5.74 8.01
CA VAL A 78 -4.10 -5.68 7.07
C VAL A 78 -5.23 -6.60 7.52
N GLN A 79 -4.91 -7.86 7.83
CA GLN A 79 -5.89 -8.87 8.25
C GLN A 79 -6.58 -8.47 9.56
N LYS A 80 -5.86 -7.92 10.54
CA LYS A 80 -6.43 -7.37 11.79
C LYS A 80 -7.49 -6.29 11.55
N ASN A 81 -7.34 -5.53 10.48
CA ASN A 81 -8.27 -4.48 10.09
C ASN A 81 -9.38 -4.98 9.14
N GLY A 82 -9.53 -6.29 8.98
CA GLY A 82 -10.56 -6.92 8.15
C GLY A 82 -10.25 -6.88 6.65
N GLY A 83 -8.99 -6.58 6.29
CA GLY A 83 -8.54 -6.62 4.90
C GLY A 83 -8.17 -8.03 4.45
N VAL A 84 -8.12 -8.21 3.14
CA VAL A 84 -7.68 -9.43 2.49
C VAL A 84 -6.25 -9.24 2.01
N ALA A 85 -5.42 -10.27 2.17
CA ALA A 85 -4.03 -10.26 1.73
C ALA A 85 -3.72 -11.46 0.84
N ALA A 86 -2.85 -11.21 -0.14
CA ALA A 86 -2.25 -12.26 -0.96
C ALA A 86 -0.73 -12.16 -0.88
N PHE A 87 -0.06 -13.29 -0.87
CA PHE A 87 1.39 -13.41 -0.87
C PHE A 87 1.84 -14.18 -2.09
N ILE A 88 2.72 -13.58 -2.89
CA ILE A 88 3.31 -14.21 -4.05
C ILE A 88 4.75 -14.54 -3.70
N ASP A 89 5.04 -15.83 -3.53
CA ASP A 89 6.31 -16.37 -3.05
C ASP A 89 7.07 -17.04 -4.19
N ALA A 90 7.88 -16.28 -4.90
CA ALA A 90 8.71 -16.80 -5.99
C ALA A 90 9.91 -17.62 -5.48
N GLU A 91 10.34 -17.44 -4.24
CA GLU A 91 11.45 -18.16 -3.64
C GLU A 91 11.02 -19.50 -3.01
N HIS A 92 9.71 -19.74 -2.86
CA HIS A 92 9.14 -20.91 -2.19
C HIS A 92 9.68 -21.10 -0.75
N ALA A 93 9.92 -19.98 -0.06
CA ALA A 93 10.60 -19.94 1.23
C ALA A 93 9.69 -19.54 2.40
N LEU A 94 8.39 -19.33 2.15
CA LEU A 94 7.44 -18.97 3.20
C LEU A 94 7.26 -20.12 4.18
N ASP A 95 7.60 -19.88 5.46
CA ASP A 95 7.30 -20.75 6.57
C ASP A 95 5.96 -20.37 7.21
N PRO A 96 4.92 -21.22 7.11
CA PRO A 96 3.60 -20.92 7.68
C PRO A 96 3.63 -20.79 9.22
N VAL A 97 4.48 -21.57 9.90
CA VAL A 97 4.61 -21.52 11.36
C VAL A 97 5.18 -20.18 11.78
N TYR A 98 6.19 -19.71 11.08
CA TYR A 98 6.79 -18.41 11.32
C TYR A 98 5.81 -17.26 11.02
N ALA A 99 5.09 -17.34 9.90
CA ALA A 99 4.08 -16.34 9.55
C ALA A 99 2.99 -16.24 10.63
N GLN A 100 2.50 -17.39 11.11
CA GLN A 100 1.52 -17.43 12.19
C GLN A 100 2.06 -16.84 13.50
N ALA A 101 3.32 -17.10 13.83
CA ALA A 101 3.97 -16.50 15.00
C ALA A 101 4.07 -14.98 14.93
N LEU A 102 4.15 -14.41 13.73
CA LEU A 102 4.13 -12.96 13.49
C LEU A 102 2.71 -12.36 13.51
N GLY A 103 1.67 -13.19 13.66
CA GLY A 103 0.29 -12.78 13.74
C GLY A 103 -0.48 -12.83 12.41
N VAL A 104 0.07 -13.47 11.39
CA VAL A 104 -0.62 -13.71 10.12
C VAL A 104 -1.69 -14.79 10.32
N ASP A 105 -2.90 -14.51 9.88
CA ASP A 105 -3.95 -15.51 9.74
C ASP A 105 -3.70 -16.32 8.46
N ILE A 106 -3.04 -17.46 8.62
CA ILE A 106 -2.64 -18.31 7.48
C ILE A 106 -3.83 -18.97 6.78
N ASP A 107 -4.95 -19.17 7.49
CA ASP A 107 -6.15 -19.79 6.92
C ASP A 107 -6.87 -18.85 5.95
N ASN A 108 -6.66 -17.55 6.11
CA ASN A 108 -7.24 -16.50 5.27
C ASN A 108 -6.17 -15.74 4.43
N LEU A 109 -4.97 -16.29 4.29
CA LEU A 109 -3.93 -15.78 3.41
C LEU A 109 -3.96 -16.49 2.07
N TYR A 110 -4.12 -15.75 0.99
CA TYR A 110 -3.97 -16.30 -0.36
C TYR A 110 -2.48 -16.41 -0.70
N LEU A 111 -2.02 -17.62 -1.00
CA LEU A 111 -0.63 -17.90 -1.36
C LEU A 111 -0.54 -18.32 -2.82
N SER A 112 0.36 -17.72 -3.57
CA SER A 112 0.77 -18.17 -4.90
C SER A 112 2.28 -18.38 -4.92
N GLN A 113 2.70 -19.52 -5.49
CA GLN A 113 4.12 -19.88 -5.63
C GLN A 113 4.43 -20.11 -7.12
N PRO A 114 4.68 -19.03 -7.87
CA PRO A 114 4.97 -19.12 -9.29
C PRO A 114 6.34 -19.77 -9.53
N ASP A 115 6.46 -20.46 -10.66
CA ASP A 115 7.73 -21.11 -11.05
C ASP A 115 8.79 -20.10 -11.53
N HIS A 116 8.35 -18.91 -11.96
CA HIS A 116 9.22 -17.84 -12.45
C HIS A 116 8.62 -16.45 -12.19
N GLY A 117 9.50 -15.44 -12.13
CA GLY A 117 9.13 -14.06 -11.78
C GLY A 117 8.10 -13.43 -12.71
N GLU A 118 8.14 -13.71 -14.02
CA GLU A 118 7.17 -13.22 -15.00
C GLU A 118 5.75 -13.70 -14.67
N GLN A 119 5.60 -14.96 -14.30
CA GLN A 119 4.31 -15.52 -13.86
C GLN A 119 3.82 -14.86 -12.57
N GLY A 120 4.73 -14.57 -11.64
CA GLY A 120 4.40 -13.84 -10.41
C GLY A 120 3.87 -12.44 -10.67
N LEU A 121 4.47 -11.71 -11.61
CA LEU A 121 4.00 -10.38 -12.03
C LEU A 121 2.63 -10.44 -12.71
N GLU A 122 2.40 -11.41 -13.59
CA GLU A 122 1.11 -11.61 -14.25
C GLU A 122 -0.01 -11.93 -13.23
N ILE A 123 0.30 -12.74 -12.21
CA ILE A 123 -0.65 -13.04 -11.13
C ILE A 123 -0.95 -11.77 -10.32
N ALA A 124 0.06 -10.95 -10.02
CA ALA A 124 -0.13 -9.69 -9.31
C ALA A 124 -1.02 -8.73 -10.11
N GLU A 125 -0.74 -8.53 -11.41
CA GLU A 125 -1.50 -7.66 -12.30
C GLU A 125 -2.98 -8.09 -12.38
N ARG A 126 -3.23 -9.37 -12.63
CA ARG A 126 -4.60 -9.91 -12.69
C ARG A 126 -5.35 -9.81 -11.35
N SER A 127 -4.64 -9.92 -10.24
CA SER A 127 -5.22 -9.74 -8.91
C SER A 127 -5.66 -8.30 -8.68
N GLU A 128 -4.91 -7.32 -9.19
CA GLU A 128 -5.27 -5.90 -9.10
C GLU A 128 -6.47 -5.53 -9.98
N GLU A 129 -6.57 -6.07 -11.21
CA GLU A 129 -7.70 -5.83 -12.10
C GLU A 129 -9.03 -6.28 -11.47
N HIS A 130 -9.05 -7.42 -10.82
CA HIS A 130 -10.26 -7.95 -10.16
C HIS A 130 -10.57 -7.26 -8.82
N THR A 131 -9.58 -6.72 -8.12
CA THR A 131 -9.81 -5.97 -6.88
C THR A 131 -10.38 -4.57 -7.10
N SER A 132 -10.21 -3.98 -8.27
CA SER A 132 -10.85 -2.72 -8.63
C SER A 132 -12.38 -2.84 -8.74
N GLU A 133 -12.89 -4.02 -9.09
CA GLU A 133 -14.34 -4.31 -9.13
C GLU A 133 -14.94 -4.54 -7.73
N LEU A 134 -14.13 -4.98 -6.76
CA LEU A 134 -14.59 -5.31 -5.40
C LEU A 134 -14.64 -4.10 -4.45
N GLN A 135 -14.48 -2.87 -4.93
CA GLN A 135 -14.61 -1.60 -4.16
C GLN A 135 -14.15 -1.65 -2.69
N SER A 136 -13.24 -2.55 -2.35
CA SER A 136 -12.72 -2.66 -0.99
C SER A 136 -11.32 -2.04 -0.93
N PRO A 137 -11.11 -0.93 -0.17
CA PRO A 137 -9.82 -0.23 -0.11
C PRO A 137 -8.75 -0.98 0.69
N ASN A 138 -8.97 -2.25 1.02
CA ASN A 138 -8.15 -3.00 1.98
C ASN A 138 -7.43 -4.21 1.36
N CYS A 139 -7.22 -4.24 0.05
CA CYS A 139 -6.45 -5.31 -0.60
C CYS A 139 -4.98 -4.89 -0.72
N ILE A 140 -4.06 -5.71 -0.22
CA ILE A 140 -2.62 -5.52 -0.37
C ILE A 140 -2.05 -6.79 -0.98
N SER A 141 -1.42 -6.66 -2.15
CA SER A 141 -0.66 -7.72 -2.80
C SER A 141 0.82 -7.50 -2.51
N TYR A 142 1.51 -8.54 -2.06
CA TYR A 142 2.95 -8.53 -1.87
C TYR A 142 3.59 -9.51 -2.85
N ALA A 143 4.51 -9.00 -3.65
CA ALA A 143 5.44 -9.83 -4.41
C ALA A 143 6.82 -9.69 -3.74
N VAL A 144 7.40 -10.79 -3.32
CA VAL A 144 8.77 -10.87 -2.82
C VAL A 144 9.60 -11.52 -3.91
N PHE A 145 10.55 -10.78 -4.45
CA PHE A 145 11.55 -11.26 -5.40
C PHE A 145 12.90 -11.32 -4.72
#